data_b4186f3f2407b04c7564de6c2c41dc02
#
_entry.id   b4186f3f2407b04c7564de6c2c41dc02
#
_cell.length_a   1.000
_cell.length_b   1.000
_cell.length_c   1.000
_cell.angle_alpha   90.00
_cell.angle_beta   90.00
_cell.angle_gamma   90.00
#
_symmetry.space_group_name_H-M   'P 1'
#
loop_
_entity.id
_entity.type
_entity.pdbx_description
1 polymer ?
#
loop_
_entity_poly.entity_id
_entity_poly.type
_entity_poly.pdbx_seq_one_letter_code
_entity_poly.pdbx_strand_id
1 'polypeptide(L)'
;MRVIRLLMLAVLSFILLTAQADEEAATQRLTELLNQAQTISARFSQLTLDASGTQLQETAGQLVLKRPGLFRWHTDQPMEQLLVSNGKKVWLYDPDLEQVTVQTLDQRLTHTPALLLSGDVSQIRENFDIDYKEGGNVVDFILKPKAKDSLFDSLRLSFRNRVLNDMQLIDSIGQRTNILFLNVKMNEPVDDGLFSFDIPQGADVIQE
;
A
#
# COMPACT_ATOMS: atom_id res chain seq x y z
N MET A 1 10.01 -1.31 50.35
CA MET A 1 9.07 -1.85 49.33
C MET A 1 8.24 -0.78 48.61
N ARG A 2 7.77 0.30 49.22
CA ARG A 2 7.00 1.38 48.56
C ARG A 2 7.82 2.20 47.54
N VAL A 3 9.09 2.50 47.84
CA VAL A 3 9.98 3.29 46.96
C VAL A 3 10.35 2.52 45.67
N ILE A 4 10.56 1.20 45.75
CA ILE A 4 10.87 0.34 44.61
C ILE A 4 9.67 0.25 43.64
N ARG A 5 8.42 0.21 44.15
CA ARG A 5 7.21 0.22 43.32
C ARG A 5 7.00 1.54 42.58
N LEU A 6 7.35 2.67 43.19
CA LEU A 6 7.29 4.01 42.57
C LEU A 6 8.34 4.17 41.45
N LEU A 7 9.55 3.63 41.66
CA LEU A 7 10.60 3.65 40.62
C LEU A 7 10.26 2.76 39.43
N MET A 8 9.66 1.58 39.63
CA MET A 8 9.19 0.73 38.53
C MET A 8 8.06 1.38 37.70
N LEU A 9 7.12 2.08 38.34
CA LEU A 9 6.05 2.80 37.64
C LEU A 9 6.58 3.96 36.81
N ALA A 10 7.59 4.70 37.29
CA ALA A 10 8.20 5.81 36.56
C ALA A 10 8.99 5.34 35.33
N VAL A 11 9.71 4.21 35.44
CA VAL A 11 10.45 3.63 34.30
C VAL A 11 9.49 3.10 33.22
N LEU A 12 8.38 2.48 33.61
CA LEU A 12 7.38 1.97 32.68
C LEU A 12 6.69 3.10 31.90
N SER A 13 6.43 4.25 32.57
CA SER A 13 5.83 5.44 31.92
C SER A 13 6.77 6.09 30.89
N PHE A 14 8.09 6.03 31.13
CA PHE A 14 9.09 6.62 30.23
C PHE A 14 9.25 5.81 28.94
N ILE A 15 9.14 4.47 29.02
CA ILE A 15 9.24 3.57 27.85
C ILE A 15 8.02 3.74 26.92
N LEU A 16 6.82 3.97 27.47
CA LEU A 16 5.61 4.20 26.67
C LEU A 16 5.65 5.53 25.91
N LEU A 17 6.28 6.57 26.49
CA LEU A 17 6.43 7.88 25.85
C LEU A 17 7.40 7.85 24.67
N THR A 18 8.46 7.04 24.73
CA THR A 18 9.42 6.92 23.62
C THR A 18 8.83 6.17 22.42
N ALA A 19 8.09 5.09 22.66
CA ALA A 19 7.46 4.31 21.59
C ALA A 19 6.41 5.13 20.80
N GLN A 20 5.62 5.98 21.48
CA GLN A 20 4.66 6.86 20.82
C GLN A 20 5.34 7.97 20.02
N ALA A 21 6.48 8.50 20.49
CA ALA A 21 7.24 9.51 19.77
C ALA A 21 7.85 8.95 18.47
N ASP A 22 8.31 7.70 18.49
CA ASP A 22 8.88 7.03 17.32
C ASP A 22 7.81 6.73 16.26
N GLU A 23 6.61 6.29 16.64
CA GLU A 23 5.49 6.07 15.73
C GLU A 23 4.99 7.38 15.10
N GLU A 24 4.92 8.47 15.87
CA GLU A 24 4.54 9.78 15.35
C GLU A 24 5.56 10.27 14.31
N ALA A 25 6.86 10.13 14.59
CA ALA A 25 7.93 10.49 13.66
C ALA A 25 7.87 9.65 12.37
N ALA A 26 7.61 8.35 12.48
CA ALA A 26 7.44 7.45 11.34
C ALA A 26 6.25 7.87 10.46
N THR A 27 5.12 8.17 11.09
CA THR A 27 3.91 8.63 10.41
C THR A 27 4.14 9.95 9.68
N GLN A 28 4.76 10.93 10.33
CA GLN A 28 5.07 12.22 9.72
C GLN A 28 6.02 12.06 8.53
N ARG A 29 7.04 11.22 8.67
CA ARG A 29 8.02 10.98 7.61
C ARG A 29 7.41 10.29 6.40
N LEU A 30 6.56 9.27 6.61
CA LEU A 30 5.83 8.62 5.52
C LEU A 30 4.87 9.59 4.83
N THR A 31 4.12 10.37 5.62
CA THR A 31 3.21 11.41 5.12
C THR A 31 3.93 12.42 4.24
N GLU A 32 5.09 12.89 4.69
CA GLU A 32 5.93 13.81 3.91
C GLU A 32 6.32 13.23 2.55
N LEU A 33 6.81 11.98 2.53
CA LEU A 33 7.26 11.33 1.29
C LEU A 33 6.10 11.06 0.33
N LEU A 34 4.97 10.58 0.84
CA LEU A 34 3.80 10.32 0.02
C LEU A 34 3.19 11.61 -0.55
N ASN A 35 3.13 12.70 0.24
CA ASN A 35 2.55 13.97 -0.19
C ASN A 35 3.42 14.77 -1.18
N GLN A 36 4.70 14.42 -1.34
CA GLN A 36 5.55 15.04 -2.37
C GLN A 36 5.09 14.74 -3.79
N ALA A 37 4.42 13.61 -3.99
CA ALA A 37 3.92 13.16 -5.27
C ALA A 37 2.40 13.28 -5.35
N GLN A 38 1.90 14.30 -6.05
CA GLN A 38 0.47 14.42 -6.37
C GLN A 38 0.05 13.45 -7.46
N THR A 39 0.96 13.16 -8.39
CA THR A 39 0.79 12.12 -9.41
C THR A 39 2.03 11.23 -9.43
N ILE A 40 1.82 9.93 -9.67
CA ILE A 40 2.88 8.97 -9.96
C ILE A 40 2.48 8.16 -11.18
N SER A 41 3.41 8.01 -12.12
CA SER A 41 3.32 7.03 -13.20
C SER A 41 4.55 6.15 -13.16
N ALA A 42 4.39 4.83 -13.24
CA ALA A 42 5.49 3.88 -13.19
C ALA A 42 5.15 2.60 -13.97
N ARG A 43 6.16 1.86 -14.38
CA ARG A 43 6.03 0.43 -14.61
C ARG A 43 6.30 -0.31 -13.31
N PHE A 44 5.80 -1.53 -13.19
CA PHE A 44 6.15 -2.41 -12.08
C PHE A 44 6.54 -3.80 -12.57
N SER A 45 7.37 -4.48 -11.77
CA SER A 45 7.61 -5.93 -11.84
C SER A 45 7.24 -6.50 -10.48
N GLN A 46 6.43 -7.54 -10.47
CA GLN A 46 5.91 -8.18 -9.26
C GLN A 46 6.35 -9.64 -9.24
N LEU A 47 6.89 -10.09 -8.13
CA LEU A 47 7.27 -11.46 -7.85
C LEU A 47 6.58 -11.93 -6.57
N THR A 48 5.81 -13.02 -6.68
CA THR A 48 5.13 -13.65 -5.55
C THR A 48 5.82 -14.97 -5.21
N LEU A 49 6.19 -15.14 -3.94
CA LEU A 49 6.86 -16.30 -3.38
C LEU A 49 6.00 -16.91 -2.28
N ASP A 50 5.98 -18.24 -2.14
CA ASP A 50 5.40 -18.88 -0.98
C ASP A 50 6.27 -18.69 0.29
N ALA A 51 5.82 -19.21 1.43
CA ALA A 51 6.55 -19.12 2.70
C ALA A 51 7.94 -19.80 2.66
N SER A 52 8.14 -20.78 1.79
CA SER A 52 9.42 -21.48 1.60
C SER A 52 10.38 -20.72 0.69
N GLY A 53 9.89 -19.69 -0.04
CA GLY A 53 10.65 -18.92 -1.02
C GLY A 53 10.54 -19.48 -2.44
N THR A 54 9.64 -20.42 -2.69
CA THR A 54 9.35 -20.92 -4.04
C THR A 54 8.55 -19.87 -4.82
N GLN A 55 8.95 -19.61 -6.06
CA GLN A 55 8.24 -18.68 -6.94
C GLN A 55 6.87 -19.26 -7.32
N LEU A 56 5.82 -18.50 -7.02
CA LEU A 56 4.45 -18.83 -7.40
C LEU A 56 4.04 -18.10 -8.68
N GLN A 57 4.40 -16.82 -8.78
CA GLN A 57 3.93 -15.94 -9.84
C GLN A 57 4.92 -14.82 -10.12
N GLU A 58 5.05 -14.46 -11.39
CA GLU A 58 5.74 -13.26 -11.83
C GLU A 58 4.87 -12.51 -12.82
N THR A 59 4.65 -11.22 -12.57
CA THR A 59 3.85 -10.33 -13.42
C THR A 59 4.53 -8.99 -13.58
N ALA A 60 4.10 -8.24 -14.57
CA ALA A 60 4.52 -6.87 -14.80
C ALA A 60 3.33 -6.02 -15.23
N GLY A 61 3.50 -4.70 -15.22
CA GLY A 61 2.42 -3.83 -15.66
C GLY A 61 2.74 -2.36 -15.47
N GLN A 62 1.68 -1.58 -15.36
CA GLN A 62 1.73 -0.13 -15.25
C GLN A 62 0.87 0.36 -14.10
N LEU A 63 1.38 1.37 -13.41
CA LEU A 63 0.70 2.11 -12.35
C LEU A 63 0.57 3.57 -12.78
N VAL A 64 -0.62 4.13 -12.60
CA VAL A 64 -0.85 5.57 -12.62
C VAL A 64 -1.71 5.92 -11.41
N LEU A 65 -1.30 6.91 -10.65
CA LEU A 65 -2.10 7.44 -9.55
C LEU A 65 -2.12 8.97 -9.57
N LYS A 66 -3.21 9.53 -9.04
CA LYS A 66 -3.38 10.95 -8.77
C LYS A 66 -4.12 11.11 -7.45
N ARG A 67 -3.53 11.85 -6.51
CA ARG A 67 -4.15 12.06 -5.19
C ARG A 67 -5.27 13.08 -5.24
N PRO A 68 -6.30 12.92 -4.40
CA PRO A 68 -6.55 11.76 -3.53
C PRO A 68 -7.34 10.65 -4.23
N GLY A 69 -6.97 9.40 -4.01
CA GLY A 69 -7.79 8.21 -4.27
C GLY A 69 -7.96 7.80 -5.74
N LEU A 70 -7.42 8.55 -6.70
CA LEU A 70 -7.45 8.17 -8.12
C LEU A 70 -6.29 7.21 -8.41
N PHE A 71 -6.61 6.04 -8.94
CA PHE A 71 -5.67 4.95 -9.08
C PHE A 71 -6.01 4.08 -10.28
N ARG A 72 -5.00 3.68 -11.05
CA ARG A 72 -5.08 2.69 -12.11
C ARG A 72 -3.87 1.78 -12.04
N TRP A 73 -4.12 0.49 -11.87
CA TRP A 73 -3.12 -0.56 -11.90
C TRP A 73 -3.50 -1.55 -12.98
N HIS A 74 -2.66 -1.70 -13.97
CA HIS A 74 -2.88 -2.62 -15.08
C HIS A 74 -1.77 -3.66 -15.09
N THR A 75 -2.11 -4.90 -14.84
CA THR A 75 -1.22 -6.07 -14.97
C THR A 75 -1.27 -6.55 -16.41
N ASP A 76 -0.11 -6.73 -17.03
CA ASP A 76 0.04 -7.19 -18.41
C ASP A 76 -0.31 -8.71 -18.52
N GLN A 77 -0.63 -9.18 -19.73
CA GLN A 77 -0.80 -10.62 -20.02
C GLN A 77 0.44 -11.42 -19.58
N PRO A 78 0.34 -12.73 -19.23
CA PRO A 78 -0.83 -13.62 -19.43
C PRO A 78 -1.88 -13.59 -18.33
N MET A 79 -1.70 -12.84 -17.27
CA MET A 79 -2.64 -12.70 -16.15
C MET A 79 -3.13 -11.25 -16.08
N GLU A 80 -3.81 -10.84 -17.16
CA GLU A 80 -4.28 -9.47 -17.28
C GLU A 80 -5.30 -9.15 -16.19
N GLN A 81 -5.07 -8.08 -15.46
CA GLN A 81 -6.02 -7.53 -14.49
C GLN A 81 -5.97 -6.01 -14.51
N LEU A 82 -7.10 -5.41 -14.33
CA LEU A 82 -7.21 -3.96 -14.27
C LEU A 82 -7.94 -3.53 -12.98
N LEU A 83 -7.22 -2.83 -12.12
CA LEU A 83 -7.77 -2.18 -10.93
C LEU A 83 -7.86 -0.69 -11.20
N VAL A 84 -9.06 -0.12 -11.09
CA VAL A 84 -9.30 1.32 -11.26
C VAL A 84 -10.03 1.87 -10.05
N SER A 85 -9.61 3.04 -9.58
CA SER A 85 -10.32 3.81 -8.56
C SER A 85 -10.57 5.24 -9.05
N ASN A 86 -11.80 5.72 -8.87
CA ASN A 86 -12.18 7.11 -9.13
C ASN A 86 -12.27 7.97 -7.86
N GLY A 87 -11.65 7.51 -6.76
CA GLY A 87 -11.69 8.17 -5.46
C GLY A 87 -12.94 7.85 -4.62
N LYS A 88 -13.90 7.11 -5.15
CA LYS A 88 -15.12 6.67 -4.43
C LYS A 88 -15.38 5.18 -4.59
N LYS A 89 -15.30 4.70 -5.83
CA LYS A 89 -15.48 3.29 -6.20
C LYS A 89 -14.16 2.73 -6.70
N VAL A 90 -14.02 1.43 -6.52
CA VAL A 90 -12.94 0.62 -7.06
C VAL A 90 -13.55 -0.47 -7.92
N TRP A 91 -13.05 -0.62 -9.13
CA TRP A 91 -13.37 -1.71 -10.04
C TRP A 91 -12.14 -2.60 -10.19
N LEU A 92 -12.30 -3.88 -9.93
CA LEU A 92 -11.33 -4.91 -10.31
C LEU A 92 -11.93 -5.69 -11.48
N TYR A 93 -11.34 -5.57 -12.64
CA TYR A 93 -11.72 -6.29 -13.84
C TYR A 93 -10.72 -7.39 -14.15
N ASP A 94 -11.22 -8.59 -14.31
CA ASP A 94 -10.51 -9.78 -14.76
C ASP A 94 -11.06 -10.15 -16.14
N PRO A 95 -10.34 -9.89 -17.25
CA PRO A 95 -10.81 -10.18 -18.59
C PRO A 95 -10.91 -11.68 -18.89
N ASP A 96 -10.07 -12.52 -18.26
CA ASP A 96 -10.11 -13.98 -18.48
C ASP A 96 -11.35 -14.62 -17.88
N LEU A 97 -11.89 -14.04 -16.80
CA LEU A 97 -13.14 -14.45 -16.16
C LEU A 97 -14.35 -13.66 -16.66
N GLU A 98 -14.14 -12.64 -17.52
CA GLU A 98 -15.18 -11.67 -17.92
C GLU A 98 -15.94 -11.08 -16.72
N GLN A 99 -15.23 -10.83 -15.60
CA GLN A 99 -15.81 -10.45 -14.31
C GLN A 99 -15.32 -9.08 -13.84
N VAL A 100 -16.25 -8.29 -13.30
CA VAL A 100 -15.96 -7.00 -12.64
C VAL A 100 -16.43 -7.05 -11.20
N THR A 101 -15.52 -6.90 -10.25
CA THR A 101 -15.86 -6.67 -8.84
C THR A 101 -15.89 -5.18 -8.56
N VAL A 102 -16.99 -4.69 -7.97
CA VAL A 102 -17.18 -3.27 -7.62
C VAL A 102 -17.30 -3.12 -6.11
N GLN A 103 -16.45 -2.27 -5.52
CA GLN A 103 -16.44 -1.99 -4.08
C GLN A 103 -16.31 -0.48 -3.82
N THR A 104 -16.56 -0.05 -2.58
CA THR A 104 -16.16 1.30 -2.15
C THR A 104 -14.66 1.36 -1.88
N LEU A 105 -14.05 2.53 -2.06
CA LEU A 105 -12.62 2.70 -1.82
C LEU A 105 -12.23 2.36 -0.39
N ASP A 106 -13.02 2.78 0.61
CA ASP A 106 -12.73 2.56 2.03
C ASP A 106 -12.67 1.06 2.38
N GLN A 107 -13.59 0.26 1.83
CA GLN A 107 -13.59 -1.19 2.01
C GLN A 107 -12.38 -1.89 1.37
N ARG A 108 -11.88 -1.34 0.27
CA ARG A 108 -10.77 -1.95 -0.50
C ARG A 108 -9.39 -1.66 0.06
N LEU A 109 -9.20 -0.58 0.80
CA LEU A 109 -7.88 -0.19 1.33
C LEU A 109 -7.24 -1.28 2.21
N THR A 110 -8.06 -2.01 2.97
CA THR A 110 -7.58 -3.12 3.82
C THR A 110 -7.27 -4.39 3.03
N HIS A 111 -7.76 -4.53 1.78
CA HIS A 111 -7.60 -5.71 0.94
C HIS A 111 -6.63 -5.48 -0.22
N THR A 112 -6.37 -4.23 -0.58
CA THR A 112 -5.47 -3.89 -1.70
C THR A 112 -4.46 -2.85 -1.26
N PRO A 113 -3.34 -3.26 -0.66
CA PRO A 113 -2.33 -2.36 -0.11
C PRO A 113 -1.78 -1.34 -1.09
N ALA A 114 -1.77 -1.66 -2.39
CA ALA A 114 -1.34 -0.72 -3.44
C ALA A 114 -2.20 0.56 -3.48
N LEU A 115 -3.47 0.48 -3.06
CA LEU A 115 -4.35 1.66 -2.95
C LEU A 115 -3.90 2.66 -1.88
N LEU A 116 -3.12 2.21 -0.88
CA LEU A 116 -2.51 3.12 0.12
C LEU A 116 -1.60 4.17 -0.54
N LEU A 117 -1.02 3.83 -1.70
CA LEU A 117 -0.18 4.78 -2.44
C LEU A 117 -0.97 5.98 -2.97
N SER A 118 -2.28 5.86 -3.20
CA SER A 118 -3.16 6.94 -3.69
C SER A 118 -4.06 7.53 -2.61
N GLY A 119 -4.23 6.84 -1.47
CA GLY A 119 -5.17 7.18 -0.42
C GLY A 119 -4.82 8.43 0.38
N ASP A 120 -5.73 8.78 1.27
CA ASP A 120 -5.51 9.82 2.27
C ASP A 120 -4.51 9.33 3.32
N VAL A 121 -3.38 9.99 3.38
CA VAL A 121 -2.28 9.62 4.29
C VAL A 121 -2.70 9.75 5.76
N SER A 122 -3.68 10.60 6.08
CA SER A 122 -4.19 10.76 7.44
C SER A 122 -4.81 9.47 7.98
N GLN A 123 -5.40 8.64 7.12
CA GLN A 123 -6.02 7.37 7.49
C GLN A 123 -4.99 6.24 7.72
N ILE A 124 -3.74 6.39 7.26
CA ILE A 124 -2.73 5.35 7.43
C ILE A 124 -2.47 5.09 8.91
N ARG A 125 -2.34 6.15 9.72
CA ARG A 125 -2.12 6.03 11.17
C ARG A 125 -3.29 5.37 11.91
N GLU A 126 -4.50 5.58 11.46
CA GLU A 126 -5.68 4.98 12.10
C GLU A 126 -5.72 3.47 11.90
N ASN A 127 -5.21 3.00 10.76
CA ASN A 127 -5.30 1.61 10.33
C ASN A 127 -4.01 0.80 10.53
N PHE A 128 -2.85 1.46 10.73
CA PHE A 128 -1.55 0.79 10.82
C PHE A 128 -0.69 1.29 11.96
N ASP A 129 0.05 0.36 12.59
CA ASP A 129 1.25 0.67 13.37
C ASP A 129 2.41 0.83 12.38
N ILE A 130 3.20 1.90 12.52
CA ILE A 130 4.22 2.27 11.55
C ILE A 130 5.59 2.35 12.22
N ASP A 131 6.51 1.52 11.74
CA ASP A 131 7.94 1.62 12.02
C ASP A 131 8.70 2.11 10.80
N TYR A 132 9.86 2.77 10.99
CA TYR A 132 10.72 3.13 9.87
C TYR A 132 12.19 3.01 10.21
N LYS A 133 13.00 2.82 9.16
CA LYS A 133 14.45 2.88 9.21
C LYS A 133 14.96 3.75 8.07
N GLU A 134 15.83 4.68 8.39
CA GLU A 134 16.46 5.57 7.42
C GLU A 134 17.98 5.39 7.46
N GLY A 135 18.61 5.24 6.29
CA GLY A 135 20.04 5.08 6.16
C GLY A 135 20.54 5.51 4.78
N GLY A 136 21.42 6.50 4.75
CA GLY A 136 21.91 7.06 3.50
C GLY A 136 20.78 7.71 2.70
N ASN A 137 20.51 7.17 1.50
CA ASN A 137 19.45 7.64 0.61
C ASN A 137 18.20 6.74 0.59
N VAL A 138 18.10 5.79 1.52
CA VAL A 138 17.00 4.83 1.61
C VAL A 138 16.21 5.05 2.89
N VAL A 139 14.89 5.02 2.77
CA VAL A 139 13.95 5.01 3.90
C VAL A 139 12.98 3.86 3.69
N ASP A 140 12.95 2.93 4.64
CA ASP A 140 12.02 1.80 4.67
C ASP A 140 10.99 2.01 5.77
N PHE A 141 9.72 1.87 5.42
CA PHE A 141 8.59 1.86 6.36
C PHE A 141 8.01 0.47 6.44
N ILE A 142 7.67 0.02 7.64
CA ILE A 142 6.96 -1.22 7.90
C ILE A 142 5.62 -0.87 8.54
N LEU A 143 4.55 -1.18 7.83
CA LEU A 143 3.17 -0.94 8.25
C LEU A 143 2.55 -2.28 8.65
N LYS A 144 2.04 -2.36 9.89
CA LYS A 144 1.33 -3.53 10.41
C LYS A 144 -0.13 -3.16 10.62
N PRO A 145 -1.09 -3.88 10.01
CA PRO A 145 -2.50 -3.60 10.22
C PRO A 145 -2.89 -3.72 11.69
N LYS A 146 -3.70 -2.77 12.19
CA LYS A 146 -4.31 -2.84 13.54
C LYS A 146 -5.53 -3.77 13.56
N ALA A 147 -6.18 -3.96 12.40
CA ALA A 147 -7.30 -4.86 12.24
C ALA A 147 -6.85 -6.32 12.32
N LYS A 148 -7.54 -7.13 13.13
CA LYS A 148 -7.19 -8.56 13.34
C LYS A 148 -7.61 -9.47 12.18
N ASP A 149 -8.52 -9.00 11.36
CA ASP A 149 -9.08 -9.66 10.18
C ASP A 149 -8.43 -9.20 8.87
N SER A 150 -7.28 -8.53 8.96
CA SER A 150 -6.51 -8.13 7.79
C SER A 150 -6.04 -9.35 6.99
N LEU A 151 -6.06 -9.23 5.67
CA LEU A 151 -5.57 -10.27 4.75
C LEU A 151 -4.04 -10.32 4.66
N PHE A 152 -3.34 -9.40 5.30
CA PHE A 152 -1.88 -9.37 5.32
C PHE A 152 -1.35 -8.99 6.72
N ASP A 153 -0.15 -9.47 7.03
CA ASP A 153 0.53 -9.25 8.30
C ASP A 153 1.39 -7.99 8.28
N SER A 154 1.99 -7.68 7.15
CA SER A 154 2.83 -6.50 7.02
C SER A 154 2.97 -6.01 5.58
N LEU A 155 3.15 -4.71 5.46
CA LEU A 155 3.48 -4.00 4.23
C LEU A 155 4.75 -3.20 4.43
N ARG A 156 5.79 -3.45 3.63
CA ARG A 156 6.98 -2.59 3.58
C ARG A 156 6.88 -1.67 2.36
N LEU A 157 7.14 -0.37 2.57
CA LEU A 157 7.33 0.64 1.53
C LEU A 157 8.75 1.13 1.59
N SER A 158 9.48 1.08 0.49
CA SER A 158 10.85 1.54 0.37
C SER A 158 10.94 2.75 -0.56
N PHE A 159 11.59 3.80 -0.08
CA PHE A 159 11.90 5.00 -0.87
C PHE A 159 13.41 5.12 -1.03
N ARG A 160 13.85 5.42 -2.25
CA ARG A 160 15.24 5.72 -2.57
C ARG A 160 15.35 7.13 -3.17
N ASN A 161 16.20 7.98 -2.62
CA ASN A 161 16.27 9.38 -3.00
C ASN A 161 14.90 10.08 -2.97
N ARG A 162 14.05 9.74 -1.98
CA ARG A 162 12.68 10.25 -1.78
C ARG A 162 11.67 9.81 -2.86
N VAL A 163 12.04 8.90 -3.75
CA VAL A 163 11.19 8.31 -4.79
C VAL A 163 10.79 6.90 -4.37
N LEU A 164 9.52 6.52 -4.54
CA LEU A 164 9.04 5.17 -4.29
C LEU A 164 9.84 4.19 -5.15
N ASN A 165 10.49 3.22 -4.49
CA ASN A 165 11.37 2.25 -5.13
C ASN A 165 10.75 0.86 -5.19
N ASP A 166 10.27 0.37 -4.06
CA ASP A 166 9.66 -0.96 -3.99
C ASP A 166 8.63 -1.06 -2.86
N MET A 167 7.80 -2.09 -2.96
CA MET A 167 6.81 -2.49 -1.96
C MET A 167 6.89 -4.00 -1.74
N GLN A 168 6.80 -4.44 -0.50
CA GLN A 168 6.70 -5.86 -0.16
C GLN A 168 5.51 -6.08 0.76
N LEU A 169 4.66 -7.03 0.39
CA LEU A 169 3.54 -7.51 1.19
C LEU A 169 3.88 -8.90 1.73
N ILE A 170 3.54 -9.14 3.00
CA ILE A 170 3.52 -10.48 3.61
C ILE A 170 2.09 -10.75 4.05
N ASP A 171 1.49 -11.78 3.51
CA ASP A 171 0.13 -12.18 3.88
C ASP A 171 0.10 -13.07 5.13
N SER A 172 -1.10 -13.40 5.61
CA SER A 172 -1.32 -14.17 6.84
C SER A 172 -0.87 -15.65 6.75
N ILE A 173 -0.58 -16.16 5.55
CA ILE A 173 -0.03 -17.52 5.33
C ILE A 173 1.47 -17.50 5.01
N GLY A 174 2.12 -16.32 5.14
CA GLY A 174 3.57 -16.15 4.93
C GLY A 174 3.99 -16.03 3.47
N GLN A 175 3.06 -15.86 2.53
CA GLN A 175 3.35 -15.58 1.14
C GLN A 175 3.88 -14.15 1.02
N ARG A 176 4.89 -13.95 0.17
CA ARG A 176 5.56 -12.65 -0.02
C ARG A 176 5.37 -12.16 -1.45
N THR A 177 4.76 -11.01 -1.59
CA THR A 177 4.65 -10.30 -2.87
C THR A 177 5.60 -9.11 -2.86
N ASN A 178 6.58 -9.14 -3.76
CA ASN A 178 7.56 -8.07 -3.94
C ASN A 178 7.22 -7.32 -5.23
N ILE A 179 7.12 -6.01 -5.15
CA ILE A 179 6.82 -5.12 -6.28
C ILE A 179 7.94 -4.11 -6.40
N LEU A 180 8.64 -4.11 -7.53
CA LEU A 180 9.65 -3.13 -7.88
C LEU A 180 9.04 -2.10 -8.83
N PHE A 181 9.16 -0.81 -8.51
CA PHE A 181 8.71 0.28 -9.37
C PHE A 181 9.85 0.77 -10.26
N LEU A 182 9.58 0.85 -11.55
CA LEU A 182 10.54 1.19 -12.59
C LEU A 182 10.09 2.46 -13.32
N ASN A 183 11.03 3.30 -13.73
CA ASN A 183 10.75 4.52 -14.48
C ASN A 183 9.71 5.44 -13.79
N VAL A 184 9.84 5.56 -12.48
CA VAL A 184 8.90 6.36 -11.68
C VAL A 184 9.00 7.83 -12.08
N LYS A 185 7.86 8.40 -12.47
CA LYS A 185 7.68 9.81 -12.79
C LYS A 185 6.71 10.41 -11.77
N MET A 186 7.07 11.52 -11.19
CA MET A 186 6.27 12.21 -10.18
C MET A 186 5.86 13.59 -10.66
N ASN A 187 4.64 13.99 -10.32
CA ASN A 187 4.12 15.34 -10.58
C ASN A 187 4.05 15.72 -12.07
N GLU A 188 4.04 14.74 -12.97
CA GLU A 188 3.72 14.97 -14.38
C GLU A 188 2.19 15.04 -14.56
N PRO A 189 1.69 15.81 -15.56
CA PRO A 189 0.27 15.84 -15.89
C PRO A 189 -0.26 14.45 -16.24
N VAL A 190 -1.42 14.09 -15.70
CA VAL A 190 -2.09 12.82 -15.94
C VAL A 190 -3.53 13.09 -16.36
N ASP A 191 -3.97 12.38 -17.41
CA ASP A 191 -5.35 12.46 -17.89
C ASP A 191 -6.32 11.84 -16.89
N ASP A 192 -7.33 12.60 -16.46
CA ASP A 192 -8.34 12.15 -15.51
C ASP A 192 -9.24 11.05 -16.09
N GLY A 193 -9.34 10.93 -17.41
CA GLY A 193 -10.05 9.84 -18.08
C GLY A 193 -9.48 8.45 -17.77
N LEU A 194 -8.20 8.35 -17.36
CA LEU A 194 -7.58 7.08 -16.95
C LEU A 194 -8.22 6.46 -15.70
N PHE A 195 -8.90 7.25 -14.90
CA PHE A 195 -9.51 6.85 -13.63
C PHE A 195 -11.03 6.59 -13.74
N SER A 196 -11.56 6.58 -14.96
CA SER A 196 -12.89 6.10 -15.26
C SER A 196 -12.85 4.66 -15.74
N PHE A 197 -13.90 3.89 -15.45
CA PHE A 197 -14.04 2.52 -15.91
C PHE A 197 -15.46 2.26 -16.39
N ASP A 198 -15.58 1.91 -17.65
CA ASP A 198 -16.83 1.47 -18.26
C ASP A 198 -16.87 -0.08 -18.24
N ILE A 199 -17.91 -0.64 -17.63
CA ILE A 199 -18.06 -2.08 -17.53
C ILE A 199 -18.24 -2.67 -18.93
N PRO A 200 -17.39 -3.62 -19.35
CA PRO A 200 -17.53 -4.26 -20.65
C PRO A 200 -18.89 -4.96 -20.82
N GLN A 201 -19.42 -4.92 -22.04
CA GLN A 201 -20.68 -5.60 -22.33
C GLN A 201 -20.50 -7.12 -22.17
N GLY A 202 -21.36 -7.75 -21.38
CA GLY A 202 -21.34 -9.19 -21.10
C GLY A 202 -20.54 -9.58 -19.85
N ALA A 203 -19.82 -8.66 -19.24
CA ALA A 203 -19.11 -8.96 -18.00
C ALA A 203 -20.07 -9.20 -16.85
N ASP A 204 -19.77 -10.22 -16.03
CA ASP A 204 -20.45 -10.47 -14.76
C ASP A 204 -20.04 -9.44 -13.72
N VAL A 205 -21.02 -8.89 -12.99
CA VAL A 205 -20.78 -7.80 -12.03
C VAL A 205 -21.08 -8.25 -10.61
N ILE A 206 -20.02 -8.33 -9.80
CA ILE A 206 -20.11 -8.60 -8.35
C ILE A 206 -20.04 -7.27 -7.63
N GLN A 207 -21.02 -6.98 -6.77
CA GLN A 207 -21.03 -5.82 -5.87
C GLN A 207 -20.86 -6.32 -4.43
N GLU A 208 -19.86 -5.79 -3.74
CA GLU A 208 -19.56 -6.08 -2.34
C GLU A 208 -19.70 -4.81 -1.47
#